data_eab974956702454abce8026d92cb074a
#
_entry.id   eab974956702454abce8026d92cb074a
#
_cell.length_a   1.000
_cell.length_b   1.000
_cell.length_c   1.000
_cell.angle_alpha   90.00
_cell.angle_beta   90.00
_cell.angle_gamma   90.00
#
_symmetry.space_group_name_H-M   'P 1'
#
loop_
_entity.id
_entity.type
_entity.pdbx_description
1 polymer ?
#
loop_
_entity_poly.entity_id
_entity_poly.type
_entity_poly.pdbx_seq_one_letter_code
_entity_poly.pdbx_strand_id
1 'polypeptide(L)'
;MRRSPLTLEERYLIHAGFVAQLPFAMIGLELGRHRSVIHDEYHRGRDAAGKYCPHRAQRHRNLASARSAANAKGKPAGVWQEIKRLIKEGWSPEQISGRRALLEDAVPVSFQAIHPAAKRYGWDKWLYTARLRRHLKRPARRPWNGTAQSIHQRDKDVLSRVDIGHWEADTATGKQRDKKRLLVMNERQSLYMQLGLLDCTQAVPTAHMMKQRLDTCGIPFESVTTDRGTEFRATGDVMVGKAFVCDPHAPNQRGTNENQIGMLRVDLPKGVSMDNLTPAKLRCLEDKYNHRPRKCLGFLTPHEVAFNCPPLVGTRT
;
A
#
# COMPACT_ATOMS: atom_id res chain seq x y z
N MET A 1 10.89 10.14 31.00
CA MET A 1 11.70 9.17 31.78
C MET A 1 11.52 7.77 31.20
N ARG A 2 12.61 7.09 30.76
CA ARG A 2 12.58 5.64 30.45
C ARG A 2 12.42 4.92 31.77
N ARG A 3 11.27 4.31 32.01
CA ARG A 3 11.03 3.50 33.21
C ARG A 3 11.93 2.27 33.14
N SER A 4 12.72 2.03 34.19
CA SER A 4 13.56 0.84 34.32
C SER A 4 12.71 -0.43 34.21
N PRO A 5 13.25 -1.50 33.67
CA PRO A 5 12.59 -2.79 33.65
C PRO A 5 12.33 -3.34 35.05
N LEU A 6 11.29 -4.18 35.21
CA LEU A 6 11.05 -4.90 36.46
C LEU A 6 12.25 -5.82 36.80
N THR A 7 12.69 -5.76 38.07
CA THR A 7 13.69 -6.67 38.62
C THR A 7 13.09 -8.02 39.00
N LEU A 8 13.88 -9.02 39.29
CA LEU A 8 13.39 -10.30 39.77
C LEU A 8 12.73 -10.17 41.16
N GLU A 9 13.27 -9.29 42.00
CA GLU A 9 12.72 -8.97 43.34
C GLU A 9 11.33 -8.33 43.19
N GLU A 10 11.16 -7.34 42.33
CA GLU A 10 9.85 -6.76 42.04
C GLU A 10 8.84 -7.83 41.57
N ARG A 11 9.29 -8.83 40.79
CA ARG A 11 8.46 -9.96 40.35
C ARG A 11 8.03 -10.87 41.49
N TYR A 12 8.87 -11.08 42.50
CA TYR A 12 8.45 -11.81 43.71
C TYR A 12 7.44 -11.03 44.52
N LEU A 13 7.59 -9.71 44.65
CA LEU A 13 6.59 -8.86 45.30
C LEU A 13 5.24 -8.89 44.56
N ILE A 14 5.30 -8.83 43.21
CA ILE A 14 4.10 -8.99 42.36
C ILE A 14 3.44 -10.36 42.60
N HIS A 15 4.22 -11.44 42.71
CA HIS A 15 3.72 -12.77 43.01
C HIS A 15 3.05 -12.81 44.37
N ALA A 16 3.68 -12.26 45.41
CA ALA A 16 3.10 -12.17 46.75
C ALA A 16 1.76 -11.41 46.74
N GLY A 17 1.68 -10.30 46.03
CA GLY A 17 0.45 -9.53 45.82
C GLY A 17 -0.65 -10.36 45.14
N PHE A 18 -0.33 -11.19 44.14
CA PHE A 18 -1.31 -12.09 43.50
C PHE A 18 -1.78 -13.23 44.44
N VAL A 19 -0.86 -13.78 45.23
CA VAL A 19 -1.22 -14.79 46.27
C VAL A 19 -2.16 -14.18 47.32
N ALA A 20 -1.94 -12.92 47.70
CA ALA A 20 -2.79 -12.14 48.58
C ALA A 20 -4.07 -11.61 47.92
N GLN A 21 -4.30 -11.94 46.61
CA GLN A 21 -5.48 -11.49 45.82
C GLN A 21 -5.63 -9.97 45.72
N LEU A 22 -4.52 -9.23 45.78
CA LEU A 22 -4.54 -7.78 45.64
C LEU A 22 -4.85 -7.36 44.20
N PRO A 23 -5.65 -6.32 44.00
CA PRO A 23 -5.87 -5.74 42.65
C PRO A 23 -4.56 -5.23 42.02
N PHE A 24 -4.44 -5.30 40.69
CA PHE A 24 -3.26 -4.81 39.94
C PHE A 24 -2.90 -3.35 40.26
N ALA A 25 -3.90 -2.53 40.57
CA ALA A 25 -3.70 -1.14 40.94
C ALA A 25 -2.97 -1.00 42.31
N MET A 26 -3.33 -1.83 43.28
CA MET A 26 -2.68 -1.83 44.60
C MET A 26 -1.23 -2.31 44.52
N ILE A 27 -1.00 -3.42 43.82
CA ILE A 27 0.38 -3.93 43.58
C ILE A 27 1.21 -2.88 42.86
N GLY A 28 0.61 -2.20 41.87
CA GLY A 28 1.28 -1.12 41.13
C GLY A 28 1.65 0.06 42.04
N LEU A 29 0.74 0.46 42.93
CA LEU A 29 0.96 1.57 43.85
C LEU A 29 2.14 1.27 44.79
N GLU A 30 2.16 0.07 45.37
CA GLU A 30 3.21 -0.40 46.31
C GLU A 30 4.61 -0.40 45.66
N LEU A 31 4.67 -0.78 44.36
CA LEU A 31 5.94 -0.81 43.59
C LEU A 31 6.28 0.52 42.88
N GLY A 32 5.47 1.56 43.03
CA GLY A 32 5.62 2.81 42.30
C GLY A 32 5.52 2.63 40.76
N ARG A 33 4.72 1.65 40.31
CA ARG A 33 4.50 1.28 38.91
C ARG A 33 3.05 1.51 38.50
N HIS A 34 2.81 1.85 37.24
CA HIS A 34 1.45 1.95 36.73
C HIS A 34 0.80 0.56 36.65
N ARG A 35 -0.52 0.48 36.93
CA ARG A 35 -1.30 -0.78 36.89
C ARG A 35 -1.13 -1.60 35.61
N SER A 36 -0.95 -0.92 34.46
CA SER A 36 -0.73 -1.59 33.17
C SER A 36 0.55 -2.42 33.15
N VAL A 37 1.60 -1.97 33.85
CA VAL A 37 2.86 -2.72 33.95
C VAL A 37 2.66 -4.04 34.69
N ILE A 38 1.83 -4.04 35.75
CA ILE A 38 1.50 -5.24 36.52
C ILE A 38 0.61 -6.18 35.69
N HIS A 39 -0.36 -5.64 34.98
CA HIS A 39 -1.21 -6.38 34.05
C HIS A 39 -0.39 -7.09 32.98
N ASP A 40 0.48 -6.37 32.30
CA ASP A 40 1.34 -6.93 31.22
C ASP A 40 2.31 -7.98 31.77
N GLU A 41 2.84 -7.76 32.98
CA GLU A 41 3.72 -8.70 33.67
C GLU A 41 2.98 -9.98 34.05
N TYR A 42 1.74 -9.88 34.55
CA TYR A 42 0.87 -11.04 34.81
C TYR A 42 0.70 -11.89 33.56
N HIS A 43 0.30 -11.28 32.45
CA HIS A 43 0.09 -11.98 31.19
C HIS A 43 1.37 -12.62 30.64
N ARG A 44 2.55 -12.04 30.93
CA ARG A 44 3.84 -12.58 30.54
C ARG A 44 4.23 -13.81 31.36
N GLY A 45 3.85 -13.84 32.64
CA GLY A 45 4.29 -14.86 33.59
C GLY A 45 3.27 -15.94 33.91
N ARG A 46 1.99 -15.81 33.49
CA ARG A 46 0.95 -16.79 33.80
C ARG A 46 1.10 -18.08 32.98
N ASP A 47 0.66 -19.21 33.55
CA ASP A 47 0.48 -20.47 32.83
C ASP A 47 -0.93 -20.62 32.24
N ALA A 48 -1.23 -21.79 31.68
CA ALA A 48 -2.53 -22.10 31.10
C ALA A 48 -3.65 -22.10 32.15
N ALA A 49 -3.31 -22.38 33.42
CA ALA A 49 -4.25 -22.31 34.57
C ALA A 49 -4.37 -20.90 35.16
N GLY A 50 -3.70 -19.88 34.56
CA GLY A 50 -3.73 -18.50 35.05
C GLY A 50 -2.79 -18.22 36.21
N LYS A 51 -2.00 -19.18 36.70
CA LYS A 51 -1.07 -19.00 37.81
C LYS A 51 0.19 -18.28 37.40
N TYR A 52 0.49 -17.15 38.03
CA TYR A 52 1.68 -16.34 37.75
C TYR A 52 2.95 -16.98 38.38
N CYS A 53 4.04 -16.94 37.62
CA CYS A 53 5.35 -17.40 38.07
C CYS A 53 6.45 -16.36 37.70
N PRO A 54 7.17 -15.81 38.75
CA PRO A 54 8.25 -14.82 38.54
C PRO A 54 9.35 -15.29 37.58
N HIS A 55 9.78 -16.54 37.73
CA HIS A 55 10.83 -17.13 36.89
C HIS A 55 10.39 -17.28 35.43
N ARG A 56 9.14 -17.64 35.17
CA ARG A 56 8.58 -17.71 33.82
C ARG A 56 8.57 -16.32 33.18
N ALA A 57 8.08 -15.33 33.89
CA ALA A 57 8.05 -13.94 33.42
C ALA A 57 9.47 -13.42 33.14
N GLN A 58 10.42 -13.70 34.02
CA GLN A 58 11.85 -13.36 33.83
C GLN A 58 12.44 -14.05 32.60
N ARG A 59 12.18 -15.35 32.42
CA ARG A 59 12.64 -16.12 31.25
C ARG A 59 12.09 -15.55 29.95
N HIS A 60 10.79 -15.28 29.88
CA HIS A 60 10.16 -14.68 28.70
C HIS A 60 10.75 -13.32 28.37
N ARG A 61 11.03 -12.52 29.39
CA ARG A 61 11.70 -11.23 29.22
C ARG A 61 13.14 -11.39 28.72
N ASN A 62 13.91 -12.30 29.31
CA ASN A 62 15.29 -12.54 28.90
C ASN A 62 15.35 -13.02 27.44
N LEU A 63 14.42 -13.89 27.02
CA LEU A 63 14.27 -14.33 25.62
C LEU A 63 13.90 -13.17 24.71
N ALA A 64 12.98 -12.30 25.11
CA ALA A 64 12.60 -11.12 24.35
C ALA A 64 13.79 -10.12 24.24
N SER A 65 14.53 -9.93 25.32
CA SER A 65 15.74 -9.09 25.35
C SER A 65 16.87 -9.67 24.48
N ALA A 66 17.08 -10.99 24.54
CA ALA A 66 18.06 -11.69 23.71
C ALA A 66 17.69 -11.61 22.21
N ARG A 67 16.40 -11.78 21.86
CA ARG A 67 15.89 -11.57 20.49
C ARG A 67 16.09 -10.13 20.04
N SER A 68 15.84 -9.16 20.90
CA SER A 68 16.04 -7.74 20.61
C SER A 68 17.54 -7.44 20.41
N ALA A 69 18.43 -8.00 21.26
CA ALA A 69 19.86 -7.87 21.12
C ALA A 69 20.43 -8.57 19.88
N ALA A 70 19.90 -9.75 19.53
CA ALA A 70 20.24 -10.45 18.29
C ALA A 70 19.79 -9.67 17.04
N ASN A 71 18.63 -9.02 17.11
CA ASN A 71 18.17 -8.11 16.06
C ASN A 71 18.97 -6.79 16.02
N ALA A 72 19.56 -6.38 17.14
CA ALA A 72 20.42 -5.19 17.25
C ALA A 72 21.87 -5.45 16.80
N LYS A 73 22.32 -6.72 16.77
CA LYS A 73 23.57 -7.10 16.06
C LYS A 73 23.35 -6.74 14.60
N GLY A 74 24.08 -5.71 14.17
CA GLY A 74 23.82 -5.01 12.91
C GLY A 74 23.66 -5.99 11.75
N LYS A 75 22.59 -5.82 11.00
CA LYS A 75 22.41 -6.49 9.72
C LYS A 75 23.63 -6.17 8.83
N PRO A 76 24.06 -7.08 7.93
CA PRO A 76 25.16 -6.82 7.02
C PRO A 76 25.02 -5.47 6.32
N ALA A 77 26.11 -4.76 6.11
CA ALA A 77 26.10 -3.41 5.52
C ALA A 77 25.37 -3.40 4.16
N GLY A 78 25.50 -4.46 3.34
CA GLY A 78 24.82 -4.61 2.07
C GLY A 78 23.29 -4.60 2.19
N VAL A 79 22.75 -5.16 3.28
CA VAL A 79 21.30 -5.16 3.54
C VAL A 79 20.79 -3.73 3.74
N TRP A 80 21.51 -2.91 4.47
CA TRP A 80 21.14 -1.52 4.69
C TRP A 80 21.31 -0.66 3.45
N GLN A 81 22.31 -0.95 2.60
CA GLN A 81 22.48 -0.27 1.32
C GLN A 81 21.31 -0.57 0.38
N GLU A 82 20.89 -1.83 0.30
CA GLU A 82 19.70 -2.24 -0.47
C GLU A 82 18.43 -1.55 0.07
N ILE A 83 18.20 -1.57 1.36
CA ILE A 83 17.06 -0.89 2.00
C ILE A 83 17.06 0.60 1.68
N LYS A 84 18.23 1.26 1.74
CA LYS A 84 18.39 2.67 1.37
C LYS A 84 17.99 2.92 -0.08
N ARG A 85 18.41 2.05 -1.00
CA ARG A 85 18.04 2.13 -2.43
C ARG A 85 16.54 2.03 -2.60
N LEU A 86 15.90 1.02 -2.00
CA LEU A 86 14.45 0.80 -2.08
C LEU A 86 13.64 1.97 -1.50
N ILE A 87 14.09 2.56 -0.38
CA ILE A 87 13.48 3.78 0.19
C ILE A 87 13.57 4.94 -0.81
N LYS A 88 14.72 5.13 -1.48
CA LYS A 88 14.89 6.17 -2.51
C LYS A 88 13.96 5.94 -3.72
N GLU A 89 13.72 4.69 -4.08
CA GLU A 89 12.76 4.28 -5.11
C GLU A 89 11.29 4.46 -4.66
N GLY A 90 11.08 4.90 -3.42
CA GLY A 90 9.78 5.22 -2.86
C GLY A 90 9.06 4.04 -2.20
N TRP A 91 9.75 2.93 -1.91
CA TRP A 91 9.16 1.83 -1.16
C TRP A 91 8.95 2.21 0.31
N SER A 92 7.82 1.81 0.88
CA SER A 92 7.61 1.99 2.31
C SER A 92 8.35 0.92 3.13
N PRO A 93 8.68 1.19 4.40
CA PRO A 93 9.26 0.19 5.31
C PRO A 93 8.47 -1.11 5.39
N GLU A 94 7.13 -1.04 5.35
CA GLU A 94 6.26 -2.23 5.32
C GLU A 94 6.42 -3.04 4.03
N GLN A 95 6.49 -2.37 2.87
CA GLN A 95 6.71 -3.03 1.58
C GLN A 95 8.06 -3.74 1.53
N ILE A 96 9.12 -3.08 2.03
CA ILE A 96 10.47 -3.65 2.10
C ILE A 96 10.48 -4.88 3.02
N SER A 97 9.92 -4.75 4.21
CA SER A 97 9.85 -5.84 5.20
C SER A 97 9.08 -7.04 4.66
N GLY A 98 7.86 -6.80 4.12
CA GLY A 98 7.01 -7.86 3.60
C GLY A 98 7.59 -8.55 2.38
N ARG A 99 8.20 -7.77 1.45
CA ARG A 99 8.85 -8.35 0.26
C ARG A 99 10.02 -9.27 0.65
N ARG A 100 10.89 -8.82 1.56
CA ARG A 100 12.02 -9.62 2.04
C ARG A 100 11.59 -10.90 2.75
N ALA A 101 10.40 -10.92 3.34
CA ALA A 101 9.85 -12.12 3.96
C ALA A 101 9.37 -13.18 2.94
N LEU A 102 9.11 -12.80 1.68
CA LEU A 102 8.74 -13.71 0.60
C LEU A 102 9.96 -14.32 -0.12
N LEU A 103 11.14 -13.74 0.05
CA LEU A 103 12.36 -14.16 -0.63
C LEU A 103 13.17 -15.07 0.29
N GLU A 104 13.42 -16.31 -0.12
CA GLU A 104 14.10 -17.34 0.67
C GLU A 104 15.52 -16.91 1.07
N ASP A 105 16.26 -16.27 0.18
CA ASP A 105 17.65 -15.85 0.39
C ASP A 105 17.79 -14.46 1.04
N ALA A 106 16.70 -13.75 1.28
CA ALA A 106 16.75 -12.40 1.81
C ALA A 106 16.85 -12.39 3.34
N VAL A 107 17.84 -11.69 3.90
CA VAL A 107 17.90 -11.46 5.34
C VAL A 107 16.67 -10.69 5.80
N PRO A 108 15.81 -11.27 6.67
CA PRO A 108 14.58 -10.62 7.10
C PRO A 108 14.89 -9.37 7.93
N VAL A 109 14.15 -8.27 7.66
CA VAL A 109 14.26 -7.02 8.41
C VAL A 109 12.84 -6.51 8.69
N SER A 110 12.50 -6.33 9.96
CA SER A 110 11.16 -5.81 10.32
C SER A 110 11.02 -4.35 9.94
N PHE A 111 9.82 -3.91 9.56
CA PHE A 111 9.54 -2.50 9.27
C PHE A 111 9.82 -1.59 10.49
N GLN A 112 9.65 -2.12 11.70
CA GLN A 112 9.96 -1.43 12.95
C GLN A 112 11.47 -1.16 13.12
N ALA A 113 12.35 -1.98 12.53
CA ALA A 113 13.78 -1.74 12.51
C ALA A 113 14.20 -0.73 11.43
N ILE A 114 13.46 -0.67 10.33
CA ILE A 114 13.75 0.24 9.20
C ILE A 114 13.50 1.70 9.58
N HIS A 115 12.41 2.02 10.29
CA HIS A 115 12.09 3.41 10.67
C HIS A 115 13.20 4.08 11.52
N PRO A 116 13.67 3.49 12.64
CA PRO A 116 14.78 4.06 13.42
C PRO A 116 16.08 4.14 12.64
N ALA A 117 16.36 3.15 11.78
CA ALA A 117 17.54 3.16 10.93
C ALA A 117 17.44 4.30 9.90
N ALA A 118 16.32 4.48 9.23
CA ALA A 118 16.11 5.58 8.29
C ALA A 118 16.33 6.95 8.97
N LYS A 119 15.83 7.13 10.19
CA LYS A 119 16.07 8.36 10.97
C LYS A 119 17.54 8.52 11.36
N ARG A 120 18.20 7.45 11.82
CA ARG A 120 19.62 7.46 12.21
C ARG A 120 20.54 7.84 11.06
N TYR A 121 20.25 7.36 9.86
CA TYR A 121 21.08 7.57 8.67
C TYR A 121 20.58 8.72 7.77
N GLY A 122 19.57 9.50 8.18
CA GLY A 122 19.04 10.64 7.43
C GLY A 122 18.30 10.24 6.15
N TRP A 123 17.67 9.05 6.11
CA TRP A 123 16.87 8.56 4.97
C TRP A 123 15.38 8.85 5.13
N ASP A 124 14.95 9.30 6.30
CA ASP A 124 13.57 9.63 6.64
C ASP A 124 12.94 10.66 5.70
N LYS A 125 13.75 11.57 5.14
CA LYS A 125 13.34 12.55 4.12
C LYS A 125 12.82 11.93 2.82
N TRP A 126 13.13 10.67 2.53
CA TRP A 126 12.64 9.93 1.36
C TRP A 126 11.44 9.04 1.69
N LEU A 127 11.07 8.91 2.96
CA LEU A 127 9.88 8.15 3.34
C LEU A 127 8.62 8.92 2.91
N TYR A 128 7.74 8.20 2.20
CA TYR A 128 6.47 8.77 1.78
C TYR A 128 5.57 9.03 2.99
N THR A 129 5.20 10.29 3.18
CA THR A 129 4.16 10.70 4.14
C THR A 129 2.87 10.97 3.39
N ALA A 130 1.82 10.22 3.69
CA ALA A 130 0.51 10.45 3.09
C ALA A 130 0.02 11.86 3.41
N ARG A 131 -0.25 12.67 2.35
CA ARG A 131 -0.85 14.00 2.52
C ARG A 131 -2.33 13.85 2.83
N LEU A 132 -2.82 14.55 3.86
CA LEU A 132 -4.24 14.64 4.17
C LEU A 132 -5.02 15.21 2.97
N ARG A 133 -6.09 14.49 2.56
CA ARG A 133 -6.96 14.92 1.47
C ARG A 133 -7.77 16.14 1.91
N ARG A 134 -7.74 17.24 1.13
CA ARG A 134 -8.67 18.37 1.28
C ARG A 134 -9.97 18.04 0.57
N HIS A 135 -11.10 18.20 1.25
CA HIS A 135 -12.43 18.09 0.64
C HIS A 135 -12.65 19.27 -0.35
N LEU A 136 -12.80 18.94 -1.62
CA LEU A 136 -13.14 19.89 -2.67
C LEU A 136 -14.66 19.94 -2.86
N LYS A 137 -15.21 21.13 -3.17
CA LYS A 137 -16.62 21.30 -3.51
C LYS A 137 -16.95 20.46 -4.76
N ARG A 138 -18.10 19.79 -4.73
CA ARG A 138 -18.57 18.93 -5.82
C ARG A 138 -19.14 19.79 -6.96
N PRO A 139 -18.75 19.56 -8.24
CA PRO A 139 -19.35 20.25 -9.38
C PRO A 139 -20.77 19.77 -9.66
N ALA A 140 -21.55 20.60 -10.36
CA ALA A 140 -22.91 20.29 -10.76
C ALA A 140 -23.00 19.04 -11.66
N ARG A 141 -24.11 18.31 -11.55
CA ARG A 141 -24.39 17.12 -12.38
C ARG A 141 -24.57 17.51 -13.85
N ARG A 142 -23.86 16.84 -14.75
CA ARG A 142 -24.12 16.88 -16.19
C ARG A 142 -24.77 15.57 -16.62
N PRO A 143 -25.80 15.60 -17.53
CA PRO A 143 -26.38 14.37 -18.06
C PRO A 143 -25.33 13.58 -18.83
N TRP A 144 -25.39 12.25 -18.73
CA TRP A 144 -24.51 11.35 -19.51
C TRP A 144 -25.11 11.16 -20.91
N ASN A 145 -24.32 11.42 -21.92
CA ASN A 145 -24.64 11.23 -23.34
C ASN A 145 -23.57 10.43 -24.09
N GLY A 146 -22.91 9.51 -23.40
CA GLY A 146 -21.94 8.58 -23.99
C GLY A 146 -22.57 7.22 -24.27
N THR A 147 -21.79 6.34 -24.93
CA THR A 147 -22.23 5.05 -25.47
C THR A 147 -21.95 3.86 -24.55
N ALA A 148 -21.18 4.05 -23.46
CA ALA A 148 -20.91 3.00 -22.48
C ALA A 148 -22.17 2.64 -21.68
N GLN A 149 -22.31 1.36 -21.33
CA GLN A 149 -23.41 0.83 -20.54
C GLN A 149 -23.34 1.31 -19.07
N SER A 150 -24.49 1.31 -18.39
CA SER A 150 -24.50 1.60 -16.96
C SER A 150 -23.72 0.55 -16.18
N ILE A 151 -22.99 0.97 -15.13
CA ILE A 151 -22.29 0.06 -14.23
C ILE A 151 -23.20 -0.99 -13.60
N HIS A 152 -24.50 -0.71 -13.47
CA HIS A 152 -25.50 -1.64 -12.96
C HIS A 152 -25.79 -2.82 -13.89
N GLN A 153 -25.38 -2.74 -15.17
CA GLN A 153 -25.46 -3.82 -16.15
C GLN A 153 -24.19 -4.69 -16.17
N ARG A 154 -23.14 -4.25 -15.45
CA ARG A 154 -21.91 -5.02 -15.30
C ARG A 154 -22.14 -6.20 -14.38
N ASP A 155 -21.53 -7.34 -14.71
CA ASP A 155 -21.57 -8.53 -13.87
C ASP A 155 -21.16 -8.21 -12.43
N LYS A 156 -21.92 -8.72 -11.46
CA LYS A 156 -21.64 -8.52 -10.03
C LYS A 156 -20.37 -9.20 -9.58
N ASP A 157 -19.96 -10.28 -10.24
CA ASP A 157 -18.74 -11.03 -9.92
C ASP A 157 -17.47 -10.18 -10.14
N VAL A 158 -17.55 -9.18 -11.01
CA VAL A 158 -16.46 -8.18 -11.16
C VAL A 158 -16.15 -7.43 -9.85
N LEU A 159 -17.11 -7.36 -8.92
CA LEU A 159 -16.89 -6.74 -7.60
C LEU A 159 -15.98 -7.57 -6.70
N SER A 160 -15.97 -8.89 -6.87
CA SER A 160 -15.16 -9.82 -6.06
C SER A 160 -13.66 -9.67 -6.32
N ARG A 161 -13.27 -9.10 -7.48
CA ARG A 161 -11.87 -8.95 -7.92
C ARG A 161 -11.11 -10.27 -7.96
N VAL A 162 -11.77 -11.34 -8.33
CA VAL A 162 -11.16 -12.67 -8.47
C VAL A 162 -10.57 -12.86 -9.87
N ASP A 163 -11.27 -12.34 -10.88
CA ASP A 163 -10.88 -12.52 -12.28
C ASP A 163 -10.06 -11.34 -12.80
N ILE A 164 -9.00 -11.67 -13.55
CA ILE A 164 -8.18 -10.70 -14.27
C ILE A 164 -8.88 -10.27 -15.57
N GLY A 165 -8.67 -9.02 -15.97
CA GLY A 165 -9.21 -8.49 -17.23
C GLY A 165 -10.21 -7.36 -17.06
N HIS A 166 -10.53 -7.00 -15.83
CA HIS A 166 -11.47 -5.91 -15.53
C HIS A 166 -10.72 -4.63 -15.17
N TRP A 167 -10.84 -3.63 -16.01
CA TRP A 167 -10.09 -2.39 -15.94
C TRP A 167 -10.91 -1.21 -15.43
N GLU A 168 -10.24 -0.28 -14.79
CA GLU A 168 -10.75 1.06 -14.49
C GLU A 168 -9.91 2.08 -15.24
N ALA A 169 -10.55 3.05 -15.90
CA ALA A 169 -9.84 4.13 -16.62
C ALA A 169 -10.24 5.50 -16.09
N ASP A 170 -9.27 6.41 -16.06
CA ASP A 170 -9.43 7.80 -15.65
C ASP A 170 -8.39 8.68 -16.35
N THR A 171 -8.58 9.99 -16.31
CA THR A 171 -7.59 10.94 -16.82
C THR A 171 -6.98 11.77 -15.70
N ALA A 172 -5.68 12.01 -15.78
CA ALA A 172 -4.99 12.89 -14.86
C ALA A 172 -4.50 14.15 -15.59
N THR A 173 -4.86 15.32 -15.05
CA THR A 173 -4.46 16.61 -15.58
C THR A 173 -3.20 17.12 -14.90
N GLY A 174 -2.34 17.82 -15.65
CA GLY A 174 -1.19 18.56 -15.15
C GLY A 174 -1.52 20.03 -14.86
N LYS A 175 -0.86 20.94 -15.56
CA LYS A 175 -1.19 22.36 -15.53
C LYS A 175 -2.51 22.63 -16.25
N GLN A 176 -3.18 23.70 -15.85
CA GLN A 176 -4.47 24.08 -16.46
C GLN A 176 -4.35 24.39 -17.99
N ARG A 177 -3.17 24.81 -18.44
CA ARG A 177 -2.90 25.16 -19.85
C ARG A 177 -2.36 24.00 -20.68
N ASP A 178 -2.13 22.83 -20.08
CA ASP A 178 -1.62 21.67 -20.83
C ASP A 178 -2.64 21.22 -21.89
N LYS A 179 -2.14 20.95 -23.08
CA LYS A 179 -2.91 20.35 -24.18
C LYS A 179 -3.08 18.85 -23.93
N LYS A 180 -2.03 18.22 -23.40
CA LYS A 180 -2.00 16.78 -23.15
C LYS A 180 -2.61 16.40 -21.80
N ARG A 181 -3.20 15.21 -21.76
CA ARG A 181 -3.67 14.57 -20.53
C ARG A 181 -3.10 13.18 -20.40
N LEU A 182 -2.92 12.75 -19.19
CA LEU A 182 -2.47 11.39 -18.89
C LEU A 182 -3.69 10.49 -18.72
N LEU A 183 -3.84 9.49 -19.59
CA LEU A 183 -4.74 8.37 -19.40
C LEU A 183 -4.11 7.41 -18.42
N VAL A 184 -4.86 7.00 -17.40
CA VAL A 184 -4.45 6.04 -16.39
C VAL A 184 -5.45 4.90 -16.39
N MET A 185 -5.01 3.71 -16.71
CA MET A 185 -5.82 2.50 -16.67
C MET A 185 -5.22 1.53 -15.67
N ASN A 186 -6.07 0.94 -14.83
CA ASN A 186 -5.64 0.00 -13.80
C ASN A 186 -6.50 -1.26 -13.89
N GLU A 187 -5.84 -2.42 -13.92
CA GLU A 187 -6.50 -3.70 -13.78
C GLU A 187 -6.89 -3.90 -12.31
N ARG A 188 -8.11 -4.39 -12.07
CA ARG A 188 -8.75 -4.33 -10.74
C ARG A 188 -8.24 -5.35 -9.74
N GLN A 189 -7.85 -6.54 -10.19
CA GLN A 189 -7.34 -7.61 -9.34
C GLN A 189 -5.85 -7.41 -9.05
N SER A 190 -5.05 -7.36 -10.11
CA SER A 190 -3.58 -7.25 -10.03
C SER A 190 -3.08 -5.86 -9.65
N LEU A 191 -3.91 -4.82 -9.82
CA LEU A 191 -3.53 -3.42 -9.72
C LEU A 191 -2.49 -2.99 -10.79
N TYR A 192 -2.39 -3.76 -11.88
CA TYR A 192 -1.47 -3.45 -12.98
C TYR A 192 -1.88 -2.15 -13.65
N MET A 193 -0.90 -1.27 -13.87
CA MET A 193 -1.11 0.08 -14.39
C MET A 193 -0.65 0.17 -15.84
N GLN A 194 -1.48 0.76 -16.68
CA GLN A 194 -1.16 1.20 -18.02
C GLN A 194 -1.33 2.72 -18.12
N LEU A 195 -0.40 3.38 -18.78
CA LEU A 195 -0.42 4.83 -18.99
C LEU A 195 -0.49 5.16 -20.47
N GLY A 196 -1.26 6.16 -20.85
CA GLY A 196 -1.34 6.69 -22.20
C GLY A 196 -1.23 8.21 -22.19
N LEU A 197 -0.60 8.80 -23.19
CA LEU A 197 -0.55 10.25 -23.35
C LEU A 197 -1.54 10.68 -24.42
N LEU A 198 -2.59 11.39 -24.01
CA LEU A 198 -3.61 11.93 -24.89
C LEU A 198 -3.22 13.32 -25.34
N ASP A 199 -3.07 13.52 -26.66
CA ASP A 199 -2.80 14.83 -27.25
C ASP A 199 -4.04 15.74 -27.30
N CYS A 200 -5.22 15.16 -27.11
CA CYS A 200 -6.49 15.86 -27.01
C CYS A 200 -7.45 15.14 -26.07
N THR A 201 -8.55 15.79 -25.70
CA THR A 201 -9.62 15.23 -24.85
C THR A 201 -10.84 14.82 -25.64
N GLN A 202 -10.68 14.54 -26.94
CA GLN A 202 -11.77 14.05 -27.79
C GLN A 202 -12.08 12.59 -27.47
N ALA A 203 -13.36 12.24 -27.52
CA ALA A 203 -13.84 10.94 -27.06
C ALA A 203 -13.32 9.77 -27.93
N VAL A 204 -13.36 9.93 -29.27
CA VAL A 204 -12.97 8.86 -30.19
C VAL A 204 -11.47 8.54 -30.11
N PRO A 205 -10.54 9.51 -30.21
CA PRO A 205 -9.11 9.25 -30.01
C PRO A 205 -8.79 8.64 -28.65
N THR A 206 -9.48 9.08 -27.58
CA THR A 206 -9.31 8.52 -26.23
C THR A 206 -9.71 7.04 -26.19
N ALA A 207 -10.88 6.69 -26.74
CA ALA A 207 -11.34 5.31 -26.79
C ALA A 207 -10.42 4.39 -27.60
N HIS A 208 -9.89 4.87 -28.72
CA HIS A 208 -8.90 4.13 -29.51
C HIS A 208 -7.56 3.94 -28.77
N MET A 209 -7.06 4.97 -28.08
CA MET A 209 -5.86 4.85 -27.26
C MET A 209 -6.07 3.80 -26.15
N MET A 210 -7.22 3.83 -25.48
CA MET A 210 -7.57 2.83 -24.47
C MET A 210 -7.53 1.42 -25.06
N LYS A 211 -8.23 1.22 -26.19
CA LYS A 211 -8.29 -0.09 -26.86
C LYS A 211 -6.90 -0.58 -27.26
N GLN A 212 -6.10 0.27 -27.88
CA GLN A 212 -4.72 -0.06 -28.26
C GLN A 212 -3.88 -0.50 -27.06
N ARG A 213 -3.96 0.23 -25.94
CA ARG A 213 -3.20 -0.09 -24.74
C ARG A 213 -3.66 -1.42 -24.11
N LEU A 214 -4.96 -1.68 -24.11
CA LEU A 214 -5.54 -2.93 -23.60
C LEU A 214 -5.16 -4.14 -24.48
N ASP A 215 -5.18 -3.99 -25.81
CA ASP A 215 -4.83 -5.07 -26.74
C ASP A 215 -3.33 -5.44 -26.72
N THR A 216 -2.46 -4.47 -26.36
CA THR A 216 -1.01 -4.66 -26.43
C THR A 216 -0.36 -4.98 -25.09
N CYS A 217 -1.09 -4.94 -23.98
CA CYS A 217 -0.51 -5.14 -22.64
C CYS A 217 -0.25 -6.59 -22.26
N GLY A 218 -0.79 -7.56 -22.99
CA GLY A 218 -0.65 -8.99 -22.69
C GLY A 218 -1.53 -9.50 -21.53
N ILE A 219 -2.42 -8.66 -21.03
CA ILE A 219 -3.40 -9.01 -19.98
C ILE A 219 -4.79 -9.11 -20.63
N PRO A 220 -5.61 -10.11 -20.30
CA PRO A 220 -6.97 -10.24 -20.83
C PRO A 220 -7.78 -8.94 -20.68
N PHE A 221 -8.63 -8.68 -21.67
CA PHE A 221 -9.57 -7.55 -21.63
C PHE A 221 -11.01 -8.05 -21.64
N GLU A 222 -11.64 -8.02 -20.45
CA GLU A 222 -13.03 -8.42 -20.24
C GLU A 222 -13.95 -7.22 -20.10
N SER A 223 -13.55 -6.19 -19.36
CA SER A 223 -14.33 -4.95 -19.27
C SER A 223 -13.48 -3.75 -18.86
N VAL A 224 -14.00 -2.55 -19.18
CA VAL A 224 -13.45 -1.30 -18.66
C VAL A 224 -14.55 -0.44 -18.05
N THR A 225 -14.27 0.17 -16.92
CA THR A 225 -15.17 1.09 -16.22
C THR A 225 -14.58 2.49 -16.20
N THR A 226 -15.34 3.48 -16.66
CA THR A 226 -14.96 4.89 -16.71
C THR A 226 -15.88 5.76 -15.86
N ASP A 227 -15.51 7.03 -15.67
CA ASP A 227 -16.47 8.02 -15.18
C ASP A 227 -17.27 8.63 -16.35
N ARG A 228 -18.03 9.69 -16.03
CA ARG A 228 -18.81 10.45 -17.00
C ARG A 228 -18.03 11.60 -17.64
N GLY A 229 -16.70 11.46 -17.75
CA GLY A 229 -15.86 12.43 -18.46
C GLY A 229 -16.24 12.51 -19.94
N THR A 230 -16.16 13.70 -20.52
CA THR A 230 -16.49 13.91 -21.93
C THR A 230 -15.58 13.14 -22.86
N GLU A 231 -14.37 12.86 -22.42
CA GLU A 231 -13.35 12.08 -23.10
C GLU A 231 -13.70 10.58 -23.21
N PHE A 232 -14.61 10.08 -22.39
CA PHE A 232 -15.01 8.66 -22.39
C PHE A 232 -16.32 8.37 -23.11
N ARG A 233 -16.93 9.38 -23.76
CA ARG A 233 -18.26 9.23 -24.40
C ARG A 233 -18.32 8.18 -25.50
N ALA A 234 -17.22 7.98 -26.24
CA ALA A 234 -17.14 7.01 -27.34
C ALA A 234 -16.62 5.63 -26.90
N THR A 235 -16.46 5.39 -25.60
CA THR A 235 -15.86 4.14 -25.10
C THR A 235 -16.70 2.93 -25.48
N GLY A 236 -18.02 3.04 -25.44
CA GLY A 236 -18.94 1.95 -25.81
C GLY A 236 -18.95 1.63 -27.30
N ASP A 237 -18.69 2.61 -28.17
CA ASP A 237 -18.62 2.38 -29.63
C ASP A 237 -17.39 1.57 -30.02
N VAL A 238 -16.26 1.81 -29.33
CA VAL A 238 -14.99 1.14 -29.61
C VAL A 238 -14.85 -0.20 -28.85
N MET A 239 -15.44 -0.30 -27.68
CA MET A 239 -15.40 -1.50 -26.81
C MET A 239 -16.81 -2.03 -26.54
N VAL A 240 -17.48 -2.45 -27.61
CA VAL A 240 -18.87 -2.89 -27.61
C VAL A 240 -19.11 -3.99 -26.58
N GLY A 241 -20.11 -3.81 -25.73
CA GLY A 241 -20.49 -4.76 -24.69
C GLY A 241 -19.54 -4.86 -23.48
N LYS A 242 -18.37 -4.22 -23.56
CA LYS A 242 -17.32 -4.30 -22.52
C LYS A 242 -17.05 -2.98 -21.79
N ALA A 243 -17.71 -1.90 -22.18
CA ALA A 243 -17.51 -0.57 -21.59
C ALA A 243 -18.67 -0.19 -20.64
N PHE A 244 -18.32 0.18 -19.41
CA PHE A 244 -19.26 0.58 -18.37
C PHE A 244 -18.95 1.97 -17.83
N VAL A 245 -19.99 2.70 -17.43
CA VAL A 245 -19.88 4.04 -16.84
C VAL A 245 -20.43 4.05 -15.41
N CYS A 246 -19.66 4.66 -14.51
CA CYS A 246 -20.03 4.83 -13.11
C CYS A 246 -21.21 5.79 -12.92
N ASP A 247 -21.88 5.68 -11.78
CA ASP A 247 -22.84 6.67 -11.33
C ASP A 247 -22.18 8.02 -11.07
N PRO A 248 -22.94 9.12 -11.22
CA PRO A 248 -22.43 10.43 -10.87
C PRO A 248 -22.00 10.48 -9.40
N HIS A 249 -20.81 11.00 -9.15
CA HIS A 249 -20.29 11.19 -7.78
C HIS A 249 -20.15 9.91 -6.94
N ALA A 250 -19.97 8.76 -7.56
CA ALA A 250 -19.73 7.47 -6.91
C ALA A 250 -18.25 7.03 -7.01
N PRO A 251 -17.32 7.71 -6.33
CA PRO A 251 -15.89 7.40 -6.41
C PRO A 251 -15.54 5.99 -5.90
N ASN A 252 -16.37 5.44 -5.00
CA ASN A 252 -16.25 4.07 -4.49
C ASN A 252 -16.37 3.02 -5.59
N GLN A 253 -17.05 3.31 -6.69
CA GLN A 253 -17.18 2.43 -7.85
C GLN A 253 -15.88 2.31 -8.67
N ARG A 254 -14.91 3.22 -8.45
CA ARG A 254 -13.58 3.26 -9.09
C ARG A 254 -12.45 3.49 -8.07
N GLY A 255 -12.56 2.84 -6.91
CA GLY A 255 -11.61 3.03 -5.81
C GLY A 255 -10.17 2.65 -6.16
N THR A 256 -9.95 1.75 -7.13
CA THR A 256 -8.61 1.38 -7.61
C THR A 256 -7.93 2.58 -8.25
N ASN A 257 -8.58 3.23 -9.21
CA ASN A 257 -8.01 4.38 -9.91
C ASN A 257 -7.70 5.55 -8.98
N GLU A 258 -8.61 5.87 -8.05
CA GLU A 258 -8.37 6.98 -7.10
C GLU A 258 -7.09 6.78 -6.30
N ASN A 259 -6.89 5.56 -5.80
CA ASN A 259 -5.70 5.21 -5.04
C ASN A 259 -4.43 5.22 -5.91
N GLN A 260 -4.48 4.64 -7.10
CA GLN A 260 -3.35 4.55 -8.02
C GLN A 260 -2.94 5.94 -8.55
N ILE A 261 -3.90 6.78 -8.94
CA ILE A 261 -3.62 8.18 -9.30
C ILE A 261 -3.04 8.95 -8.10
N GLY A 262 -3.55 8.69 -6.89
CA GLY A 262 -2.99 9.26 -5.67
C GLY A 262 -1.50 8.94 -5.48
N MET A 263 -1.09 7.70 -5.77
CA MET A 263 0.32 7.30 -5.74
C MET A 263 1.13 7.92 -6.88
N LEU A 264 0.58 7.92 -8.10
CA LEU A 264 1.22 8.51 -9.28
C LEU A 264 1.51 10.02 -9.09
N ARG A 265 0.71 10.71 -8.27
CA ARG A 265 0.89 12.13 -7.91
C ARG A 265 2.15 12.40 -7.09
N VAL A 266 2.85 11.40 -6.61
CA VAL A 266 4.19 11.54 -6.00
C VAL A 266 5.22 11.92 -7.07
N ASP A 267 5.16 11.26 -8.23
CA ASP A 267 6.08 11.51 -9.34
C ASP A 267 5.57 12.59 -10.32
N LEU A 268 4.25 12.73 -10.41
CA LEU A 268 3.55 13.71 -11.25
C LEU A 268 2.63 14.60 -10.39
N PRO A 269 3.18 15.52 -9.58
CA PRO A 269 2.37 16.42 -8.76
C PRO A 269 1.43 17.29 -9.60
N LYS A 270 0.32 17.74 -9.00
CA LYS A 270 -0.54 18.75 -9.62
C LYS A 270 0.29 19.99 -9.94
N GLY A 271 0.17 20.49 -11.17
CA GLY A 271 0.95 21.66 -11.63
C GLY A 271 2.25 21.31 -12.37
N VAL A 272 2.65 20.03 -12.42
CA VAL A 272 3.66 19.59 -13.41
C VAL A 272 2.99 19.46 -14.77
N SER A 273 3.68 19.95 -15.83
CA SER A 273 3.13 19.91 -17.19
C SER A 273 3.12 18.48 -17.74
N MET A 274 2.00 18.06 -18.30
CA MET A 274 1.88 16.80 -19.04
C MET A 274 2.40 16.91 -20.48
N ASP A 275 2.52 18.13 -21.02
CA ASP A 275 3.03 18.35 -22.38
C ASP A 275 4.49 17.90 -22.54
N ASN A 276 5.25 17.90 -21.44
CA ASN A 276 6.65 17.47 -21.41
C ASN A 276 6.84 15.96 -21.16
N LEU A 277 5.76 15.19 -21.01
CA LEU A 277 5.87 13.74 -20.85
C LEU A 277 6.25 13.08 -22.19
N THR A 278 7.19 12.16 -22.10
CA THR A 278 7.62 11.33 -23.23
C THR A 278 7.15 9.88 -23.05
N PRO A 279 7.01 9.10 -24.14
CA PRO A 279 6.70 7.68 -24.03
C PRO A 279 7.71 6.90 -23.15
N ALA A 280 8.99 7.28 -23.19
CA ALA A 280 10.02 6.69 -22.35
C ALA A 280 9.77 6.95 -20.87
N LYS A 281 9.36 8.18 -20.51
CA LYS A 281 9.00 8.53 -19.11
C LYS A 281 7.77 7.78 -18.64
N LEU A 282 6.77 7.58 -19.50
CA LEU A 282 5.58 6.79 -19.16
C LEU A 282 5.96 5.33 -18.86
N ARG A 283 6.79 4.70 -19.71
CA ARG A 283 7.29 3.34 -19.46
C ARG A 283 8.03 3.23 -18.12
N CYS A 284 8.92 4.19 -17.82
CA CYS A 284 9.61 4.20 -16.52
C CYS A 284 8.62 4.28 -15.32
N LEU A 285 7.52 5.03 -15.46
CA LEU A 285 6.50 5.12 -14.42
C LEU A 285 5.70 3.82 -14.33
N GLU A 286 5.28 3.23 -15.44
CA GLU A 286 4.61 1.92 -15.48
C GLU A 286 5.48 0.87 -14.79
N ASP A 287 6.75 0.76 -15.17
CA ASP A 287 7.70 -0.18 -14.58
C ASP A 287 7.84 0.04 -13.07
N LYS A 288 8.04 1.29 -12.66
CA LYS A 288 8.15 1.65 -11.23
C LYS A 288 6.95 1.20 -10.41
N TYR A 289 5.72 1.44 -10.92
CA TYR A 289 4.50 1.12 -10.17
C TYR A 289 4.09 -0.34 -10.30
N ASN A 290 4.34 -0.97 -11.42
CA ASN A 290 4.01 -2.37 -11.67
C ASN A 290 4.99 -3.35 -10.98
N HIS A 291 6.21 -2.94 -10.70
CA HIS A 291 7.19 -3.73 -9.94
C HIS A 291 7.30 -3.32 -8.46
N ARG A 292 6.39 -2.47 -7.99
CA ARG A 292 6.34 -2.10 -6.56
C ARG A 292 5.40 -3.03 -5.80
N PRO A 293 5.87 -3.73 -4.73
CA PRO A 293 5.04 -4.65 -3.94
C PRO A 293 3.82 -3.95 -3.33
N ARG A 294 2.71 -4.67 -3.25
CA ARG A 294 1.46 -4.19 -2.66
C ARG A 294 1.07 -5.05 -1.47
N LYS A 295 0.81 -4.43 -0.32
CA LYS A 295 0.37 -5.14 0.88
C LYS A 295 -0.93 -5.93 0.65
N CYS A 296 -1.88 -5.35 -0.10
CA CYS A 296 -3.14 -6.00 -0.46
C CYS A 296 -2.99 -7.19 -1.42
N LEU A 297 -1.85 -7.32 -2.10
CA LEU A 297 -1.47 -8.47 -2.92
C LEU A 297 -0.52 -9.43 -2.17
N GLY A 298 -0.51 -9.41 -0.84
CA GLY A 298 0.41 -10.24 -0.06
C GLY A 298 1.89 -9.89 -0.29
N PHE A 299 2.19 -8.64 -0.64
CA PHE A 299 3.52 -8.13 -1.02
C PHE A 299 4.05 -8.65 -2.36
N LEU A 300 3.22 -9.27 -3.17
CA LEU A 300 3.49 -9.45 -4.59
C LEU A 300 3.41 -8.10 -5.31
N THR A 301 4.05 -8.02 -6.48
CA THR A 301 3.95 -6.86 -7.35
C THR A 301 2.74 -6.98 -8.28
N PRO A 302 2.18 -5.87 -8.77
CA PRO A 302 1.16 -5.89 -9.82
C PRO A 302 1.54 -6.73 -11.04
N HIS A 303 2.79 -6.65 -11.47
CA HIS A 303 3.31 -7.46 -12.58
C HIS A 303 3.26 -8.96 -12.28
N GLU A 304 3.71 -9.39 -11.10
CA GLU A 304 3.71 -10.81 -10.72
C GLU A 304 2.29 -11.38 -10.67
N VAL A 305 1.34 -10.62 -10.15
CA VAL A 305 -0.07 -11.05 -10.10
C VAL A 305 -0.69 -11.06 -11.49
N ALA A 306 -0.44 -10.03 -12.32
CA ALA A 306 -1.03 -9.91 -13.65
C ALA A 306 -0.58 -11.03 -14.60
N PHE A 307 0.69 -11.47 -14.51
CA PHE A 307 1.30 -12.47 -15.38
C PHE A 307 1.53 -13.81 -14.69
N ASN A 308 1.01 -14.00 -13.47
CA ASN A 308 1.18 -15.21 -12.65
C ASN A 308 2.64 -15.67 -12.58
N CYS A 309 3.55 -14.72 -12.35
CA CYS A 309 4.98 -14.99 -12.24
C CYS A 309 5.38 -15.24 -10.78
N PRO A 310 6.39 -16.08 -10.50
CA PRO A 310 6.94 -16.22 -9.16
C PRO A 310 7.57 -14.89 -8.69
N PRO A 311 7.69 -14.68 -7.37
CA PRO A 311 8.31 -13.48 -6.83
C PRO A 311 9.73 -13.30 -7.37
N LEU A 312 9.99 -12.20 -8.06
CA LEU A 312 11.31 -11.91 -8.61
C LEU A 312 12.31 -11.61 -7.49
N VAL A 313 13.42 -12.33 -7.47
CA VAL A 313 14.57 -12.07 -6.61
C VAL A 313 15.36 -10.89 -7.20
N GLY A 314 15.22 -9.73 -6.57
CA GLY A 314 15.90 -8.50 -7.02
C GLY A 314 15.06 -7.68 -8.02
N THR A 315 15.01 -6.37 -7.79
CA THR A 315 14.49 -5.42 -8.79
C THR A 315 15.45 -5.40 -9.97
N ARG A 316 14.94 -5.55 -11.18
CA ARG A 316 15.72 -5.31 -12.38
C ARG A 316 16.32 -3.89 -12.29
N THR A 317 17.63 -3.82 -12.51
CA THR A 317 18.42 -2.59 -12.61
C THR A 317 17.97 -1.72 -13.78
#